data_3a07fc3fd25dc29ce0ae7fcebf839b34
#
_entry.id   3a07fc3fd25dc29ce0ae7fcebf839b34
#
_cell.length_a   1.000
_cell.length_b   1.000
_cell.length_c   1.000
_cell.angle_alpha   90.00
_cell.angle_beta   90.00
_cell.angle_gamma   90.00
#
_symmetry.space_group_name_H-M   'P 1'
#
loop_
_entity.id
_entity.type
_entity.pdbx_description
1 polymer ?
#
loop_
_entity_poly.entity_id
_entity_poly.type
_entity_poly.pdbx_seq_one_letter_code
_entity_poly.pdbx_strand_id
1 'polypeptide(L)'
;MPGSGAACRLSFIKPVAETLVTHNSTNSRELFLDACSGNAVTRPPIWLMRQAGRSLPEYRELKEKHTFLELVQSPDLATEVTLQPLRRFPLDAAILFSDILVVPEALGQPYGFTDGNGIRMEFTIRNRQDIERLETSGLRERLAYSQMALRQIKRELNGQHALLGFAGSPWTLANYMIGGNSQDTMLARRLYHEDPGVFEVLMEKLTDAVTDYLEMQIESGADAVQIFDSMGGCLPPSYYQYASGKWIGEIVSRLAGKAPVIVFSRGTMGSLEHLFEIGAQFLSVDWTVNLEDIRNRIPGSMGIQGNLDPAVLTTSPEIAASETSRILETMRGFHRYIFNLGHGVTMDAKLESIESVVTTVRNFQ
;
A
#
# COMPACT_ATOMS: atom_id res chain seq x y z
N MET A 1 2.42 39.49 -63.21
CA MET A 1 3.71 39.30 -62.50
C MET A 1 3.43 38.48 -61.25
N PRO A 2 3.91 37.23 -61.09
CA PRO A 2 3.51 36.35 -60.05
C PRO A 2 4.39 36.49 -58.82
N GLY A 3 3.74 36.47 -57.63
CA GLY A 3 4.39 36.46 -56.34
C GLY A 3 4.66 35.03 -55.89
N SER A 4 5.91 34.77 -55.54
CA SER A 4 6.43 33.49 -55.05
C SER A 4 5.95 33.15 -53.65
N GLY A 5 5.20 32.07 -53.54
CA GLY A 5 4.88 31.44 -52.25
C GLY A 5 6.03 30.58 -51.73
N ALA A 6 6.61 30.97 -50.60
CA ALA A 6 7.57 30.13 -49.87
C ALA A 6 6.85 29.07 -49.04
N ALA A 7 6.97 27.80 -49.44
CA ALA A 7 6.49 26.68 -48.68
C ALA A 7 7.40 26.44 -47.47
N CYS A 8 6.87 26.62 -46.26
CA CYS A 8 7.51 26.24 -45.02
C CYS A 8 7.51 24.73 -44.87
N ARG A 9 8.67 24.09 -44.99
CA ARG A 9 8.84 22.64 -44.71
C ARG A 9 8.91 22.47 -43.19
N LEU A 10 7.85 21.92 -42.63
CA LEU A 10 7.88 21.34 -41.29
C LEU A 10 8.76 20.09 -41.30
N SER A 11 9.92 20.19 -40.69
CA SER A 11 10.78 19.04 -40.43
C SER A 11 10.18 18.24 -39.28
N PHE A 12 9.66 17.07 -39.60
CA PHE A 12 9.29 16.05 -38.57
C PHE A 12 10.55 15.61 -37.85
N ILE A 13 10.67 15.99 -36.58
CA ILE A 13 11.65 15.41 -35.66
C ILE A 13 11.19 13.97 -35.38
N LYS A 14 11.96 12.98 -35.85
CA LYS A 14 11.77 11.58 -35.50
C LYS A 14 12.00 11.45 -34.00
N PRO A 15 11.13 10.72 -33.25
CA PRO A 15 11.41 10.43 -31.86
C PRO A 15 12.70 9.58 -31.80
N VAL A 16 13.65 10.05 -30.98
CA VAL A 16 14.83 9.25 -30.61
C VAL A 16 14.31 8.06 -29.80
N ALA A 17 14.47 6.87 -30.33
CA ALA A 17 14.20 5.65 -29.57
C ALA A 17 15.20 5.62 -28.41
N GLU A 18 14.77 5.91 -27.21
CA GLU A 18 15.53 5.61 -26.02
C GLU A 18 15.78 4.11 -25.97
N THR A 19 17.04 3.74 -26.10
CA THR A 19 17.47 2.36 -25.93
C THR A 19 17.32 2.02 -24.44
N LEU A 20 16.22 1.38 -24.06
CA LEU A 20 16.00 0.88 -22.71
C LEU A 20 17.14 -0.12 -22.40
N VAL A 21 18.02 0.26 -21.49
CA VAL A 21 19.04 -0.64 -20.96
C VAL A 21 18.31 -1.63 -20.06
N THR A 22 18.27 -2.91 -20.45
CA THR A 22 17.75 -3.96 -19.58
C THR A 22 18.73 -4.16 -18.42
N HIS A 23 18.35 -3.74 -17.23
CA HIS A 23 19.06 -4.07 -16.01
C HIS A 23 18.82 -5.56 -15.69
N ASN A 24 19.88 -6.34 -15.65
CA ASN A 24 19.83 -7.72 -15.19
C ASN A 24 19.85 -7.67 -13.65
N SER A 25 18.68 -7.55 -13.02
CA SER A 25 18.54 -7.54 -11.56
C SER A 25 19.09 -8.86 -11.00
N THR A 26 20.04 -8.78 -10.07
CA THR A 26 20.73 -9.95 -9.53
C THR A 26 19.90 -10.69 -8.47
N ASN A 27 18.92 -9.99 -7.84
CA ASN A 27 18.04 -10.55 -6.82
C ASN A 27 16.66 -9.88 -6.80
N SER A 28 15.75 -10.41 -5.97
CA SER A 28 14.38 -9.93 -5.85
C SER A 28 14.26 -8.48 -5.36
N ARG A 29 15.18 -8.03 -4.49
CA ARG A 29 15.21 -6.63 -4.01
C ARG A 29 15.52 -5.67 -5.15
N GLU A 30 16.54 -5.97 -5.94
CA GLU A 30 16.90 -5.12 -7.09
C GLU A 30 15.78 -5.08 -8.12
N LEU A 31 15.17 -6.23 -8.44
CA LEU A 31 14.01 -6.31 -9.33
C LEU A 31 12.87 -5.37 -8.88
N PHE A 32 12.57 -5.34 -7.58
CA PHE A 32 11.54 -4.46 -7.01
C PHE A 32 11.93 -2.98 -7.15
N LEU A 33 13.17 -2.63 -6.82
CA LEU A 33 13.66 -1.25 -6.90
C LEU A 33 13.80 -0.75 -8.35
N ASP A 34 14.17 -1.63 -9.28
CA ASP A 34 14.21 -1.32 -10.71
C ASP A 34 12.81 -1.01 -11.24
N ALA A 35 11.80 -1.81 -10.88
CA ALA A 35 10.41 -1.50 -11.21
C ALA A 35 9.96 -0.17 -10.60
N CYS A 36 10.36 0.13 -9.35
CA CYS A 36 10.07 1.42 -8.72
C CYS A 36 10.72 2.61 -9.45
N SER A 37 11.91 2.40 -9.97
CA SER A 37 12.65 3.43 -10.73
C SER A 37 12.18 3.56 -12.19
N GLY A 38 11.36 2.61 -12.69
CA GLY A 38 10.92 2.54 -14.08
C GLY A 38 11.96 1.99 -15.03
N ASN A 39 12.98 1.31 -14.50
CA ASN A 39 13.93 0.56 -15.30
C ASN A 39 13.23 -0.65 -15.93
N ALA A 40 13.73 -1.10 -17.09
CA ALA A 40 13.22 -2.31 -17.70
C ALA A 40 13.55 -3.52 -16.81
N VAL A 41 12.54 -4.28 -16.48
CA VAL A 41 12.65 -5.50 -15.66
C VAL A 41 12.32 -6.74 -16.48
N THR A 42 12.90 -7.87 -16.13
CA THR A 42 12.68 -9.15 -16.84
C THR A 42 11.29 -9.71 -16.61
N ARG A 43 10.68 -9.38 -15.49
CA ARG A 43 9.29 -9.69 -15.09
C ARG A 43 8.81 -8.69 -14.03
N PRO A 44 7.51 -8.55 -13.79
CA PRO A 44 7.03 -7.78 -12.64
C PRO A 44 7.51 -8.40 -11.31
N PRO A 45 7.94 -7.61 -10.34
CA PRO A 45 8.11 -8.10 -8.97
C PRO A 45 6.75 -8.42 -8.36
N ILE A 46 6.70 -9.42 -7.45
CA ILE A 46 5.49 -9.87 -6.78
C ILE A 46 5.64 -9.86 -5.26
N TRP A 47 4.63 -9.31 -4.61
CA TRP A 47 4.30 -9.53 -3.21
C TRP A 47 2.77 -9.50 -3.05
N LEU A 48 2.23 -10.01 -1.95
CA LEU A 48 0.79 -10.09 -1.77
C LEU A 48 0.37 -9.35 -0.49
N MET A 49 -0.58 -8.44 -0.61
CA MET A 49 -1.17 -7.75 0.55
C MET A 49 -1.70 -8.79 1.56
N ARG A 50 -1.31 -8.67 2.83
CA ARG A 50 -1.61 -9.65 3.89
C ARG A 50 -1.04 -11.04 3.62
N GLN A 51 0.09 -11.14 2.92
CA GLN A 51 0.79 -12.41 2.65
C GLN A 51 1.13 -13.17 3.94
N ALA A 52 1.46 -12.47 5.02
CA ALA A 52 1.57 -13.04 6.36
C ALA A 52 0.21 -12.96 7.07
N GLY A 53 -0.38 -14.11 7.40
CA GLY A 53 -1.71 -14.11 7.99
C GLY A 53 -2.36 -15.48 8.10
N ARG A 54 -3.64 -15.50 8.35
CA ARG A 54 -4.45 -16.68 8.74
C ARG A 54 -4.53 -17.79 7.68
N SER A 55 -4.16 -17.53 6.43
CA SER A 55 -4.03 -18.56 5.39
C SER A 55 -2.84 -19.50 5.68
N LEU A 56 -1.79 -19.01 6.37
CA LEU A 56 -0.59 -19.79 6.67
C LEU A 56 -0.75 -20.64 7.93
N PRO A 57 -0.43 -21.96 7.90
CA PRO A 57 -0.46 -22.83 9.08
C PRO A 57 0.43 -22.30 10.20
N GLU A 58 1.67 -21.92 9.90
CA GLU A 58 2.67 -21.43 10.84
C GLU A 58 2.22 -20.14 11.55
N TYR A 59 1.46 -19.29 10.88
CA TYR A 59 0.82 -18.13 11.53
C TYR A 59 -0.27 -18.57 12.50
N ARG A 60 -1.12 -19.55 12.11
CA ARG A 60 -2.18 -20.06 13.00
C ARG A 60 -1.61 -20.67 14.27
N GLU A 61 -0.50 -21.42 14.18
CA GLU A 61 0.19 -21.97 15.35
C GLU A 61 0.69 -20.90 16.32
N LEU A 62 1.20 -19.77 15.80
CA LEU A 62 1.58 -18.63 16.64
C LEU A 62 0.35 -17.95 17.27
N LYS A 63 -0.75 -17.85 16.51
CA LYS A 63 -2.01 -17.26 16.97
C LYS A 63 -2.69 -18.06 18.11
N GLU A 64 -2.43 -19.35 18.23
CA GLU A 64 -2.89 -20.18 19.35
C GLU A 64 -2.20 -19.80 20.67
N LYS A 65 -0.98 -19.28 20.61
CA LYS A 65 -0.13 -18.97 21.75
C LYS A 65 -0.08 -17.48 22.11
N HIS A 66 -0.37 -16.61 21.13
CA HIS A 66 -0.21 -15.18 21.25
C HIS A 66 -1.45 -14.44 20.74
N THR A 67 -1.80 -13.35 21.39
CA THR A 67 -2.79 -12.39 20.88
C THR A 67 -2.25 -11.67 19.65
N PHE A 68 -3.12 -11.02 18.90
CA PHE A 68 -2.69 -10.23 17.73
C PHE A 68 -1.78 -9.07 18.14
N LEU A 69 -2.11 -8.38 19.23
CA LEU A 69 -1.30 -7.26 19.74
C LEU A 69 0.08 -7.72 20.20
N GLU A 70 0.19 -8.87 20.87
CA GLU A 70 1.49 -9.45 21.23
C GLU A 70 2.34 -9.77 20.00
N LEU A 71 1.72 -10.30 18.92
CA LEU A 71 2.43 -10.55 17.66
C LEU A 71 2.93 -9.25 17.02
N VAL A 72 2.17 -8.17 17.09
CA VAL A 72 2.53 -6.86 16.51
C VAL A 72 3.57 -6.12 17.35
N GLN A 73 3.41 -6.15 18.69
CA GLN A 73 4.22 -5.36 19.61
C GLN A 73 5.52 -6.04 20.05
N SER A 74 5.69 -7.33 19.72
CA SER A 74 6.97 -8.05 19.93
C SER A 74 7.81 -8.01 18.66
N PRO A 75 9.00 -7.38 18.66
CA PRO A 75 9.89 -7.33 17.51
C PRO A 75 10.24 -8.71 16.94
N ASP A 76 10.47 -9.69 17.82
CA ASP A 76 10.85 -11.05 17.41
C ASP A 76 9.68 -11.77 16.76
N LEU A 77 8.46 -11.67 17.32
CA LEU A 77 7.27 -12.30 16.75
C LEU A 77 6.84 -11.61 15.45
N ALA A 78 6.87 -10.29 15.38
CA ALA A 78 6.59 -9.55 14.15
C ALA A 78 7.58 -9.89 13.03
N THR A 79 8.88 -10.07 13.38
CA THR A 79 9.91 -10.52 12.44
C THR A 79 9.61 -11.93 11.95
N GLU A 80 9.35 -12.88 12.87
CA GLU A 80 9.01 -14.26 12.50
C GLU A 80 7.82 -14.31 11.55
N VAL A 81 6.70 -13.65 11.90
CA VAL A 81 5.50 -13.63 11.07
C VAL A 81 5.75 -13.00 9.70
N THR A 82 6.54 -11.92 9.65
CA THR A 82 6.89 -11.25 8.37
C THR A 82 7.64 -12.18 7.43
N LEU A 83 8.51 -13.05 7.95
CA LEU A 83 9.35 -13.94 7.14
C LEU A 83 8.68 -15.25 6.73
N GLN A 84 7.60 -15.67 7.39
CA GLN A 84 6.89 -16.91 7.07
C GLN A 84 6.52 -17.05 5.59
N PRO A 85 5.85 -16.06 4.95
CA PRO A 85 5.47 -16.20 3.54
C PRO A 85 6.66 -16.28 2.59
N LEU A 86 7.79 -15.63 2.90
CA LEU A 86 8.99 -15.68 2.06
C LEU A 86 9.70 -17.04 2.13
N ARG A 87 9.58 -17.74 3.27
CA ARG A 87 10.10 -19.12 3.38
C ARG A 87 9.27 -20.11 2.60
N ARG A 88 7.97 -19.83 2.41
CA ARG A 88 7.02 -20.70 1.72
C ARG A 88 6.94 -20.43 0.24
N PHE A 89 6.92 -19.17 -0.15
CA PHE A 89 6.74 -18.71 -1.51
C PHE A 89 7.90 -17.82 -1.95
N PRO A 90 8.39 -17.95 -3.17
CA PRO A 90 9.46 -17.12 -3.70
C PRO A 90 8.96 -15.71 -4.09
N LEU A 91 8.48 -14.95 -3.10
CA LEU A 91 8.05 -13.56 -3.22
C LEU A 91 9.23 -12.61 -3.32
N ASP A 92 9.05 -11.44 -3.94
CA ASP A 92 10.14 -10.48 -4.15
C ASP A 92 10.25 -9.44 -3.02
N ALA A 93 9.19 -9.27 -2.24
CA ALA A 93 9.21 -8.33 -1.13
C ALA A 93 8.52 -8.88 0.13
N ALA A 94 9.05 -8.46 1.28
CA ALA A 94 8.42 -8.56 2.59
C ALA A 94 7.65 -7.27 2.89
N ILE A 95 6.56 -7.36 3.62
CA ILE A 95 5.91 -6.22 4.25
C ILE A 95 5.85 -6.47 5.75
N LEU A 96 6.23 -5.46 6.55
CA LEU A 96 6.19 -5.55 8.02
C LEU A 96 4.85 -6.11 8.49
N PHE A 97 4.86 -7.13 9.34
CA PHE A 97 3.65 -7.56 10.04
C PHE A 97 3.32 -6.57 11.15
N SER A 98 2.24 -5.82 10.96
CA SER A 98 1.77 -4.77 11.86
C SER A 98 0.28 -4.51 11.61
N ASP A 99 -0.27 -3.47 12.24
CA ASP A 99 -1.61 -2.95 12.02
C ASP A 99 -1.58 -1.45 11.71
N ILE A 100 -2.57 -0.95 10.96
CA ILE A 100 -2.69 0.50 10.70
C ILE A 100 -3.05 1.28 11.97
N LEU A 101 -3.68 0.63 12.95
CA LEU A 101 -4.16 1.25 14.18
C LEU A 101 -3.07 1.42 15.25
N VAL A 102 -1.85 0.98 14.99
CA VAL A 102 -0.71 1.26 15.88
C VAL A 102 -0.44 2.77 15.98
N VAL A 103 -0.80 3.56 14.95
CA VAL A 103 -0.66 5.03 14.98
C VAL A 103 -1.68 5.67 15.92
N PRO A 104 -3.00 5.42 15.80
CA PRO A 104 -3.97 5.86 16.82
C PRO A 104 -3.62 5.42 18.25
N GLU A 105 -3.19 4.17 18.44
CA GLU A 105 -2.75 3.65 19.73
C GLU A 105 -1.57 4.46 20.28
N ALA A 106 -0.56 4.69 19.45
CA ALA A 106 0.59 5.49 19.82
C ALA A 106 0.25 6.97 20.09
N LEU A 107 -0.83 7.50 19.52
CA LEU A 107 -1.37 8.81 19.83
C LEU A 107 -2.16 8.84 21.16
N GLY A 108 -2.40 7.68 21.79
CA GLY A 108 -3.13 7.57 23.06
C GLY A 108 -4.60 7.18 22.90
N GLN A 109 -5.00 6.67 21.74
CA GLN A 109 -6.33 6.07 21.52
C GLN A 109 -6.19 4.55 21.29
N PRO A 110 -6.19 3.74 22.38
CA PRO A 110 -6.02 2.30 22.26
C PRO A 110 -7.16 1.62 21.53
N TYR A 111 -6.87 0.44 21.00
CA TYR A 111 -7.86 -0.42 20.35
C TYR A 111 -7.72 -1.87 20.82
N GLY A 112 -8.77 -2.63 20.62
CA GLY A 112 -8.81 -4.05 20.93
C GLY A 112 -9.74 -4.80 19.98
N PHE A 113 -9.95 -6.08 20.28
CA PHE A 113 -10.78 -6.98 19.47
C PHE A 113 -11.98 -7.43 20.29
N THR A 114 -13.16 -7.47 19.65
CA THR A 114 -14.37 -8.06 20.19
C THR A 114 -14.36 -9.57 20.00
N ASP A 115 -15.25 -10.30 20.68
CA ASP A 115 -15.39 -11.77 20.58
C ASP A 115 -15.61 -12.27 19.14
N GLY A 116 -16.15 -11.42 18.24
CA GLY A 116 -16.30 -11.68 16.82
C GLY A 116 -15.11 -11.27 15.95
N ASN A 117 -13.92 -11.03 16.53
CA ASN A 117 -12.73 -10.48 15.84
C ASN A 117 -12.93 -9.10 15.15
N GLY A 118 -13.96 -8.36 15.53
CA GLY A 118 -14.16 -6.97 15.12
C GLY A 118 -13.23 -6.05 15.90
N ILE A 119 -12.74 -4.99 15.24
CA ILE A 119 -11.93 -3.95 15.88
C ILE A 119 -12.84 -3.01 16.69
N ARG A 120 -12.40 -2.62 17.89
CA ARG A 120 -13.05 -1.63 18.74
C ARG A 120 -12.03 -0.68 19.32
N MET A 121 -12.25 0.63 19.09
CA MET A 121 -11.49 1.68 19.79
C MET A 121 -12.02 1.83 21.22
N GLU A 122 -11.14 2.09 22.18
CA GLU A 122 -11.54 2.24 23.59
C GLU A 122 -12.41 3.47 23.83
N PHE A 123 -12.20 4.53 23.08
CA PHE A 123 -13.06 5.72 23.04
C PHE A 123 -13.16 6.25 21.61
N THR A 124 -14.05 7.20 21.35
CA THR A 124 -14.25 7.80 20.02
C THR A 124 -14.01 9.29 20.06
N ILE A 125 -13.45 9.83 18.97
CA ILE A 125 -13.24 11.27 18.79
C ILE A 125 -14.56 11.91 18.37
N ARG A 126 -15.02 12.91 19.13
CA ARG A 126 -16.31 13.58 18.88
C ARG A 126 -16.19 15.09 18.78
N ASN A 127 -15.14 15.66 19.37
CA ASN A 127 -14.96 17.10 19.51
C ASN A 127 -13.48 17.45 19.65
N ARG A 128 -13.19 18.74 19.70
CA ARG A 128 -11.82 19.25 19.83
C ARG A 128 -11.09 18.78 21.08
N GLN A 129 -11.79 18.64 22.21
CA GLN A 129 -11.17 18.20 23.45
C GLN A 129 -10.67 16.75 23.36
N ASP A 130 -11.38 15.89 22.63
CA ASP A 130 -10.92 14.52 22.39
C ASP A 130 -9.64 14.50 21.55
N ILE A 131 -9.51 15.41 20.56
CA ILE A 131 -8.31 15.53 19.72
C ILE A 131 -7.13 16.07 20.54
N GLU A 132 -7.37 16.99 21.47
CA GLU A 132 -6.33 17.56 22.36
C GLU A 132 -5.71 16.52 23.29
N ARG A 133 -6.42 15.42 23.58
CA ARG A 133 -5.90 14.28 24.35
C ARG A 133 -4.91 13.41 23.57
N LEU A 134 -4.87 13.53 22.25
CA LEU A 134 -3.95 12.77 21.41
C LEU A 134 -2.56 13.40 21.47
N GLU A 135 -1.57 12.61 21.89
CA GLU A 135 -0.19 13.07 22.06
C GLU A 135 0.68 12.66 20.87
N THR A 136 1.25 13.62 20.16
CA THR A 136 2.22 13.38 19.08
C THR A 136 3.66 13.28 19.60
N SER A 137 3.98 13.98 20.72
CA SER A 137 5.30 13.86 21.35
C SER A 137 5.58 12.44 21.80
N GLY A 138 6.78 11.91 21.57
CA GLY A 138 7.14 10.54 21.92
C GLY A 138 6.47 9.45 21.08
N LEU A 139 5.95 9.77 19.88
CA LEU A 139 5.32 8.81 18.97
C LEU A 139 6.30 7.69 18.58
N ARG A 140 7.53 8.05 18.20
CA ARG A 140 8.56 7.08 17.77
C ARG A 140 8.97 6.15 18.91
N GLU A 141 9.02 6.64 20.13
CA GLU A 141 9.32 5.84 21.33
C GLU A 141 8.23 4.81 21.59
N ARG A 142 6.95 5.19 21.45
CA ARG A 142 5.82 4.28 21.61
C ARG A 142 5.75 3.24 20.48
N LEU A 143 6.30 3.54 19.31
CA LEU A 143 6.39 2.66 18.14
C LEU A 143 7.77 1.99 17.99
N ALA A 144 8.64 2.06 19.00
CA ALA A 144 9.99 1.50 18.95
C ALA A 144 10.01 -0.01 18.63
N TYR A 145 8.98 -0.75 19.01
CA TYR A 145 8.86 -2.17 18.65
C TYR A 145 8.79 -2.39 17.13
N SER A 146 8.05 -1.54 16.39
CA SER A 146 8.01 -1.58 14.92
C SER A 146 9.38 -1.24 14.32
N GLN A 147 10.08 -0.26 14.88
CA GLN A 147 11.43 0.10 14.47
C GLN A 147 12.41 -1.07 14.65
N MET A 148 12.34 -1.73 15.80
CA MET A 148 13.19 -2.89 16.11
C MET A 148 12.90 -4.06 15.18
N ALA A 149 11.61 -4.37 14.94
CA ALA A 149 11.19 -5.41 14.00
C ALA A 149 11.73 -5.14 12.58
N LEU A 150 11.57 -3.92 12.06
CA LEU A 150 12.09 -3.56 10.72
C LEU A 150 13.59 -3.77 10.61
N ARG A 151 14.36 -3.37 11.62
CA ARG A 151 15.83 -3.58 11.64
C ARG A 151 16.20 -5.06 11.70
N GLN A 152 15.45 -5.88 12.43
CA GLN A 152 15.64 -7.32 12.47
C GLN A 152 15.32 -7.96 11.12
N ILE A 153 14.13 -7.66 10.55
CA ILE A 153 13.72 -8.17 9.24
C ILE A 153 14.74 -7.78 8.18
N LYS A 154 15.20 -6.51 8.16
CA LYS A 154 16.20 -6.06 7.19
C LYS A 154 17.50 -6.87 7.25
N ARG A 155 17.95 -7.24 8.45
CA ARG A 155 19.13 -8.10 8.62
C ARG A 155 18.89 -9.52 8.11
N GLU A 156 17.73 -10.11 8.46
CA GLU A 156 17.37 -11.47 8.02
C GLU A 156 17.18 -11.57 6.50
N LEU A 157 16.62 -10.54 5.87
CA LEU A 157 16.49 -10.48 4.41
C LEU A 157 17.84 -10.41 3.69
N ASN A 158 18.89 -9.98 4.37
CA ASN A 158 20.27 -9.94 3.86
C ASN A 158 20.39 -9.37 2.41
N GLY A 159 19.61 -8.34 2.10
CA GLY A 159 19.60 -7.69 0.79
C GLY A 159 18.95 -8.47 -0.35
N GLN A 160 18.38 -9.66 -0.10
CA GLN A 160 17.79 -10.51 -1.15
C GLN A 160 16.38 -10.10 -1.55
N HIS A 161 15.58 -9.56 -0.63
CA HIS A 161 14.18 -9.15 -0.84
C HIS A 161 14.00 -7.69 -0.46
N ALA A 162 13.08 -6.99 -1.12
CA ALA A 162 12.67 -5.66 -0.70
C ALA A 162 11.88 -5.74 0.62
N LEU A 163 12.01 -4.70 1.45
CA LEU A 163 11.26 -4.54 2.68
C LEU A 163 10.31 -3.36 2.55
N LEU A 164 9.01 -3.60 2.73
CA LEU A 164 7.99 -2.57 2.74
C LEU A 164 7.58 -2.23 4.16
N GLY A 165 7.51 -0.91 4.42
CA GLY A 165 6.77 -0.36 5.54
C GLY A 165 5.37 0.07 5.11
N PHE A 166 4.50 0.44 6.07
CA PHE A 166 3.17 0.94 5.74
C PHE A 166 2.52 1.71 6.89
N ALA A 167 1.47 2.46 6.54
CA ALA A 167 0.53 3.07 7.49
C ALA A 167 -0.87 3.18 6.87
N GLY A 168 -1.89 3.42 7.70
CA GLY A 168 -3.21 3.85 7.22
C GLY A 168 -3.17 5.30 6.74
N SER A 169 -4.00 5.65 5.74
CA SER A 169 -4.22 7.05 5.39
C SER A 169 -4.89 7.81 6.55
N PRO A 170 -4.69 9.13 6.68
CA PRO A 170 -5.36 9.92 7.70
C PRO A 170 -6.88 9.74 7.69
N TRP A 171 -7.51 9.69 6.51
CA TRP A 171 -8.95 9.43 6.37
C TRP A 171 -9.35 8.05 6.89
N THR A 172 -8.60 7.02 6.53
CA THR A 172 -8.88 5.65 7.01
C THR A 172 -8.76 5.58 8.53
N LEU A 173 -7.72 6.16 9.12
CA LEU A 173 -7.53 6.21 10.57
C LEU A 173 -8.63 7.03 11.26
N ALA A 174 -8.98 8.21 10.73
CA ALA A 174 -10.06 9.05 11.26
C ALA A 174 -11.40 8.30 11.32
N ASN A 175 -11.71 7.47 10.31
CA ASN A 175 -12.93 6.63 10.34
C ASN A 175 -12.95 5.68 11.54
N TYR A 176 -11.86 5.00 11.84
CA TYR A 176 -11.77 4.14 13.03
C TYR A 176 -11.86 4.96 14.32
N MET A 177 -11.13 6.07 14.40
CA MET A 177 -11.05 6.91 15.59
C MET A 177 -12.38 7.57 15.96
N ILE A 178 -13.17 7.97 14.96
CA ILE A 178 -14.48 8.62 15.11
C ILE A 178 -15.58 7.58 15.20
N GLY A 179 -15.59 6.55 14.33
CA GLY A 179 -16.60 5.51 14.27
C GLY A 179 -16.48 4.45 15.37
N GLY A 180 -15.30 4.30 15.95
CA GLY A 180 -15.01 3.30 16.97
C GLY A 180 -14.79 1.89 16.43
N ASN A 181 -15.02 1.65 15.13
CA ASN A 181 -14.87 0.35 14.45
C ASN A 181 -14.72 0.54 12.93
N SER A 182 -14.57 -0.56 12.19
CA SER A 182 -14.40 -0.55 10.73
C SER A 182 -15.69 -0.41 9.92
N GLN A 183 -16.85 -0.46 10.55
CA GLN A 183 -18.14 -0.55 9.83
C GLN A 183 -18.84 0.80 9.71
N ASP A 184 -18.68 1.69 10.70
CA ASP A 184 -19.34 2.98 10.72
C ASP A 184 -18.49 4.07 10.10
N THR A 185 -18.65 4.25 8.80
CA THR A 185 -17.99 5.34 8.04
C THR A 185 -18.85 6.61 7.97
N MET A 186 -20.07 6.59 8.49
CA MET A 186 -21.00 7.72 8.40
C MET A 186 -20.58 8.85 9.36
N LEU A 187 -20.08 8.51 10.56
CA LEU A 187 -19.72 9.48 11.59
C LEU A 187 -18.56 10.38 11.16
N ALA A 188 -17.53 9.83 10.49
CA ALA A 188 -16.41 10.64 9.98
C ALA A 188 -16.87 11.61 8.87
N ARG A 189 -17.74 11.16 7.93
CA ARG A 189 -18.33 12.03 6.91
C ARG A 189 -19.22 13.11 7.53
N ARG A 190 -19.95 12.74 8.57
CA ARG A 190 -20.79 13.69 9.31
C ARG A 190 -19.94 14.78 9.98
N LEU A 191 -18.87 14.42 10.68
CA LEU A 191 -17.94 15.40 11.28
C LEU A 191 -17.34 16.34 10.22
N TYR A 192 -16.94 15.81 9.07
CA TYR A 192 -16.46 16.61 7.94
C TYR A 192 -17.46 17.71 7.52
N HIS A 193 -18.77 17.44 7.54
CA HIS A 193 -19.79 18.40 7.15
C HIS A 193 -20.25 19.32 8.29
N GLU A 194 -20.36 18.80 9.51
CA GLU A 194 -20.94 19.55 10.64
C GLU A 194 -19.90 20.45 11.31
N ASP A 195 -18.63 19.99 11.40
CA ASP A 195 -17.54 20.76 12.01
C ASP A 195 -16.22 20.56 11.23
N PRO A 196 -16.11 21.21 10.07
CA PRO A 196 -14.89 21.12 9.22
C PRO A 196 -13.63 21.53 9.98
N GLY A 197 -13.70 22.46 10.93
CA GLY A 197 -12.56 22.93 11.70
C GLY A 197 -12.03 21.86 12.66
N VAL A 198 -12.91 21.12 13.34
CA VAL A 198 -12.52 19.97 14.17
C VAL A 198 -11.98 18.83 13.29
N PHE A 199 -12.62 18.57 12.17
CA PHE A 199 -12.14 17.57 11.21
C PHE A 199 -10.71 17.89 10.73
N GLU A 200 -10.44 19.13 10.32
CA GLU A 200 -9.13 19.55 9.81
C GLU A 200 -8.03 19.40 10.87
N VAL A 201 -8.29 19.80 12.12
CA VAL A 201 -7.32 19.63 13.24
C VAL A 201 -6.99 18.15 13.47
N LEU A 202 -7.96 17.24 13.37
CA LEU A 202 -7.70 15.80 13.46
C LEU A 202 -6.84 15.31 12.30
N MET A 203 -7.19 15.72 11.08
CA MET A 203 -6.48 15.29 9.87
C MET A 203 -5.04 15.78 9.82
N GLU A 204 -4.77 17.03 10.24
CA GLU A 204 -3.42 17.58 10.39
C GLU A 204 -2.60 16.73 11.38
N LYS A 205 -3.15 16.46 12.57
CA LYS A 205 -2.48 15.65 13.58
C LYS A 205 -2.18 14.23 13.09
N LEU A 206 -3.11 13.61 12.36
CA LEU A 206 -2.91 12.28 11.76
C LEU A 206 -1.88 12.31 10.62
N THR A 207 -1.88 13.35 9.80
CA THR A 207 -0.90 13.54 8.73
C THR A 207 0.51 13.63 9.30
N ASP A 208 0.70 14.42 10.36
CA ASP A 208 1.98 14.52 11.05
C ASP A 208 2.42 13.17 11.63
N ALA A 209 1.55 12.49 12.36
CA ALA A 209 1.85 11.21 12.98
C ALA A 209 2.18 10.11 11.97
N VAL A 210 1.39 10.01 10.89
CA VAL A 210 1.62 9.04 9.81
C VAL A 210 2.93 9.34 9.09
N THR A 211 3.23 10.61 8.81
CA THR A 211 4.50 11.00 8.18
C THR A 211 5.68 10.60 9.06
N ASP A 212 5.67 10.97 10.35
CA ASP A 212 6.74 10.63 11.28
C ASP A 212 6.93 9.11 11.43
N TYR A 213 5.83 8.34 11.44
CA TYR A 213 5.90 6.88 11.49
C TYR A 213 6.48 6.28 10.21
N LEU A 214 6.11 6.77 9.02
CA LEU A 214 6.65 6.29 7.74
C LEU A 214 8.13 6.67 7.58
N GLU A 215 8.52 7.87 8.01
CA GLU A 215 9.93 8.28 8.05
C GLU A 215 10.76 7.35 8.95
N MET A 216 10.29 7.05 10.15
CA MET A 216 10.92 6.10 11.05
C MET A 216 11.08 4.72 10.41
N GLN A 217 10.09 4.25 9.63
CA GLN A 217 10.18 2.96 8.94
C GLN A 217 11.26 2.98 7.84
N ILE A 218 11.34 4.07 7.06
CA ILE A 218 12.38 4.25 6.04
C ILE A 218 13.76 4.28 6.69
N GLU A 219 13.95 5.07 7.74
CA GLU A 219 15.20 5.14 8.51
C GLU A 219 15.60 3.80 9.14
N SER A 220 14.62 2.91 9.36
CA SER A 220 14.84 1.57 9.91
C SER A 220 15.11 0.51 8.84
N GLY A 221 15.13 0.90 7.56
CA GLY A 221 15.56 0.06 6.45
C GLY A 221 14.44 -0.38 5.52
N ALA A 222 13.24 0.18 5.60
CA ALA A 222 12.22 -0.05 4.57
C ALA A 222 12.70 0.51 3.22
N ASP A 223 12.58 -0.31 2.17
CA ASP A 223 12.97 0.05 0.80
C ASP A 223 11.88 0.85 0.08
N ALA A 224 10.62 0.68 0.51
CA ALA A 224 9.46 1.43 0.06
C ALA A 224 8.42 1.48 1.18
N VAL A 225 7.45 2.39 1.09
CA VAL A 225 6.34 2.47 2.04
C VAL A 225 5.00 2.53 1.32
N GLN A 226 3.96 1.95 1.94
CA GLN A 226 2.61 1.97 1.40
C GLN A 226 1.63 2.66 2.34
N ILE A 227 0.84 3.59 1.80
CA ILE A 227 -0.27 4.24 2.50
C ILE A 227 -1.57 3.52 2.11
N PHE A 228 -2.29 3.01 3.11
CA PHE A 228 -3.55 2.30 2.90
C PHE A 228 -4.75 3.23 3.09
N ASP A 229 -5.34 3.69 1.98
CA ASP A 229 -6.60 4.41 1.94
C ASP A 229 -7.78 3.45 1.72
N SER A 230 -7.93 2.49 2.63
CA SER A 230 -8.89 1.40 2.53
C SER A 230 -10.36 1.87 2.58
N MET A 231 -10.60 3.08 3.08
CA MET A 231 -11.94 3.69 3.19
C MET A 231 -12.16 4.86 2.23
N GLY A 232 -11.25 5.09 1.27
CA GLY A 232 -11.39 6.15 0.26
C GLY A 232 -12.70 6.05 -0.55
N GLY A 233 -13.11 4.84 -0.91
CA GLY A 233 -14.36 4.59 -1.64
C GLY A 233 -15.65 4.87 -0.87
N CYS A 234 -15.57 5.17 0.43
CA CYS A 234 -16.73 5.64 1.20
C CYS A 234 -17.01 7.13 0.96
N LEU A 235 -16.13 7.84 0.26
CA LEU A 235 -16.26 9.24 -0.09
C LEU A 235 -16.83 9.41 -1.49
N PRO A 236 -17.80 10.32 -1.70
CA PRO A 236 -18.12 10.77 -3.05
C PRO A 236 -16.87 11.38 -3.72
N PRO A 237 -16.71 11.24 -5.04
CA PRO A 237 -15.55 11.82 -5.75
C PRO A 237 -15.35 13.31 -5.49
N SER A 238 -16.44 14.07 -5.35
CA SER A 238 -16.41 15.52 -5.07
C SER A 238 -15.79 15.89 -3.70
N TYR A 239 -15.74 14.96 -2.75
CA TYR A 239 -15.17 15.20 -1.41
C TYR A 239 -13.82 14.51 -1.22
N TYR A 240 -13.47 13.58 -2.11
CA TYR A 240 -12.27 12.76 -1.98
C TYR A 240 -11.00 13.60 -1.80
N GLN A 241 -10.83 14.62 -2.65
CA GLN A 241 -9.65 15.49 -2.60
C GLN A 241 -9.48 16.16 -1.24
N TYR A 242 -10.55 16.68 -0.65
CA TYR A 242 -10.48 17.42 0.60
C TYR A 242 -10.46 16.54 1.84
N ALA A 243 -11.17 15.41 1.80
CA ALA A 243 -11.31 14.53 2.97
C ALA A 243 -10.17 13.47 3.06
N SER A 244 -9.56 13.07 1.94
CA SER A 244 -8.47 12.08 1.91
C SER A 244 -7.28 12.51 1.05
N GLY A 245 -7.48 12.84 -0.22
CA GLY A 245 -6.41 13.05 -1.20
C GLY A 245 -5.38 14.11 -0.80
N LYS A 246 -5.83 15.27 -0.30
CA LYS A 246 -4.98 16.37 0.19
C LYS A 246 -3.96 15.87 1.24
N TRP A 247 -4.43 15.12 2.20
CA TRP A 247 -3.64 14.65 3.33
C TRP A 247 -2.63 13.57 2.94
N ILE A 248 -3.02 12.68 2.03
CA ILE A 248 -2.10 11.69 1.44
C ILE A 248 -1.04 12.42 0.61
N GLY A 249 -1.44 13.41 -0.21
CA GLY A 249 -0.52 14.21 -1.01
C GLY A 249 0.51 14.96 -0.18
N GLU A 250 0.11 15.48 0.99
CA GLU A 250 1.04 16.12 1.93
C GLU A 250 2.06 15.12 2.49
N ILE A 251 1.63 13.92 2.90
CA ILE A 251 2.54 12.85 3.36
C ILE A 251 3.52 12.49 2.23
N VAL A 252 3.03 12.25 1.01
CA VAL A 252 3.85 11.90 -0.15
C VAL A 252 4.89 12.98 -0.43
N SER A 253 4.49 14.25 -0.38
CA SER A 253 5.40 15.40 -0.57
C SER A 253 6.51 15.44 0.47
N ARG A 254 6.19 15.20 1.75
CA ARG A 254 7.16 15.20 2.87
C ARG A 254 8.11 13.99 2.82
N LEU A 255 7.70 12.89 2.20
CA LEU A 255 8.52 11.69 1.99
C LEU A 255 9.31 11.72 0.67
N ALA A 256 9.12 12.75 -0.16
CA ALA A 256 9.75 12.83 -1.48
C ALA A 256 11.27 12.68 -1.42
N GLY A 257 11.81 11.80 -2.26
CA GLY A 257 13.26 11.51 -2.34
C GLY A 257 13.81 10.60 -1.23
N LYS A 258 13.00 10.20 -0.24
CA LYS A 258 13.45 9.30 0.85
C LYS A 258 13.28 7.83 0.48
N ALA A 259 12.13 7.46 -0.05
CA ALA A 259 11.83 6.12 -0.56
C ALA A 259 10.61 6.19 -1.52
N PRO A 260 10.39 5.19 -2.39
CA PRO A 260 9.16 5.06 -3.14
C PRO A 260 7.94 4.98 -2.24
N VAL A 261 6.91 5.78 -2.56
CA VAL A 261 5.61 5.74 -1.86
C VAL A 261 4.57 5.11 -2.77
N ILE A 262 3.90 4.07 -2.27
CA ILE A 262 2.77 3.39 -2.91
C ILE A 262 1.50 3.85 -2.21
N VAL A 263 0.49 4.29 -2.94
CA VAL A 263 -0.83 4.61 -2.37
C VAL A 263 -1.84 3.57 -2.80
N PHE A 264 -2.38 2.82 -1.85
CA PHE A 264 -3.52 1.94 -2.09
C PHE A 264 -4.81 2.68 -1.78
N SER A 265 -5.72 2.74 -2.75
CA SER A 265 -7.04 3.31 -2.53
C SER A 265 -8.12 2.38 -3.07
N ARG A 266 -9.05 1.98 -2.19
CA ARG A 266 -10.11 1.04 -2.51
C ARG A 266 -11.38 1.74 -2.93
N GLY A 267 -11.99 1.29 -4.03
CA GLY A 267 -13.32 1.78 -4.47
C GLY A 267 -13.30 3.22 -5.00
N THR A 268 -12.17 3.71 -5.46
CA THR A 268 -11.95 5.12 -5.79
C THR A 268 -11.88 5.42 -7.28
N MET A 269 -12.48 4.56 -8.13
CA MET A 269 -12.51 4.77 -9.59
C MET A 269 -13.01 6.17 -10.01
N GLY A 270 -14.01 6.70 -9.29
CA GLY A 270 -14.52 8.06 -9.55
C GLY A 270 -13.56 9.19 -9.16
N SER A 271 -12.49 8.87 -8.42
CA SER A 271 -11.51 9.86 -7.89
C SER A 271 -10.11 9.68 -8.49
N LEU A 272 -9.98 8.94 -9.60
CA LEU A 272 -8.68 8.63 -10.21
C LEU A 272 -7.84 9.86 -10.54
N GLU A 273 -8.43 10.92 -11.06
CA GLU A 273 -7.70 12.15 -11.38
C GLU A 273 -7.04 12.73 -10.13
N HIS A 274 -7.76 12.75 -9.02
CA HIS A 274 -7.19 13.18 -7.73
C HIS A 274 -6.07 12.27 -7.24
N LEU A 275 -6.20 10.94 -7.47
CA LEU A 275 -5.14 9.99 -7.12
C LEU A 275 -3.88 10.19 -7.98
N PHE A 276 -4.01 10.57 -9.24
CA PHE A 276 -2.87 10.90 -10.10
C PHE A 276 -2.15 12.19 -9.66
N GLU A 277 -2.89 13.13 -9.07
CA GLU A 277 -2.34 14.40 -8.56
C GLU A 277 -1.61 14.27 -7.22
N ILE A 278 -1.80 13.19 -6.48
CA ILE A 278 -1.15 12.96 -5.16
C ILE A 278 0.38 12.94 -5.27
N GLY A 279 0.95 12.57 -6.44
CA GLY A 279 2.39 12.55 -6.66
C GLY A 279 3.10 11.30 -6.14
N ALA A 280 2.35 10.25 -5.77
CA ALA A 280 2.92 8.95 -5.39
C ALA A 280 3.65 8.29 -6.54
N GLN A 281 4.69 7.48 -6.24
CA GLN A 281 5.39 6.71 -7.27
C GLN A 281 4.55 5.56 -7.82
N PHE A 282 3.65 4.99 -7.02
CA PHE A 282 2.75 3.91 -7.42
C PHE A 282 1.34 4.13 -6.92
N LEU A 283 0.38 3.84 -7.79
CA LEU A 283 -1.02 3.64 -7.42
C LEU A 283 -1.32 2.14 -7.33
N SER A 284 -1.69 1.69 -6.14
CA SER A 284 -2.18 0.32 -5.92
C SER A 284 -3.69 0.32 -6.01
N VAL A 285 -4.23 -0.47 -6.93
CA VAL A 285 -5.66 -0.47 -7.27
C VAL A 285 -6.34 -1.78 -6.85
N ASP A 286 -7.62 -1.70 -6.52
CA ASP A 286 -8.40 -2.86 -6.17
C ASP A 286 -8.87 -3.65 -7.41
N TRP A 287 -9.46 -4.83 -7.19
CA TRP A 287 -9.88 -5.76 -8.25
C TRP A 287 -11.07 -5.29 -9.09
N THR A 288 -11.77 -4.22 -8.67
CA THR A 288 -12.91 -3.65 -9.43
C THR A 288 -12.44 -2.75 -10.57
N VAL A 289 -11.15 -2.43 -10.60
CA VAL A 289 -10.54 -1.54 -11.57
C VAL A 289 -10.11 -2.31 -12.81
N ASN A 290 -10.40 -1.79 -13.99
CA ASN A 290 -9.83 -2.29 -15.24
C ASN A 290 -8.39 -1.77 -15.40
N LEU A 291 -7.41 -2.68 -15.38
CA LEU A 291 -5.99 -2.32 -15.49
C LEU A 291 -5.63 -1.68 -16.83
N GLU A 292 -6.27 -2.08 -17.93
CA GLU A 292 -6.03 -1.49 -19.25
C GLU A 292 -6.44 0.01 -19.23
N ASP A 293 -7.58 0.33 -18.63
CA ASP A 293 -8.05 1.72 -18.53
C ASP A 293 -7.09 2.58 -17.69
N ILE A 294 -6.59 2.04 -16.56
CA ILE A 294 -5.60 2.76 -15.73
C ILE A 294 -4.30 2.93 -16.48
N ARG A 295 -3.77 1.87 -17.09
CA ARG A 295 -2.53 1.90 -17.85
C ARG A 295 -2.53 2.97 -18.93
N ASN A 296 -3.67 3.19 -19.59
CA ASN A 296 -3.82 4.19 -20.66
C ASN A 296 -3.96 5.63 -20.14
N ARG A 297 -4.28 5.83 -18.86
CA ARG A 297 -4.56 7.14 -18.25
C ARG A 297 -3.51 7.59 -17.26
N ILE A 298 -2.78 6.65 -16.65
CA ILE A 298 -1.82 6.96 -15.58
C ILE A 298 -0.66 7.84 -16.10
N PRO A 299 -0.20 8.84 -15.33
CA PRO A 299 0.98 9.62 -15.70
C PRO A 299 2.21 8.71 -15.89
N GLY A 300 3.03 8.99 -16.90
CA GLY A 300 4.20 8.16 -17.22
C GLY A 300 5.25 8.06 -16.11
N SER A 301 5.22 8.98 -15.15
CA SER A 301 6.06 8.93 -13.95
C SER A 301 5.56 7.99 -12.85
N MET A 302 4.28 7.58 -12.89
CA MET A 302 3.62 6.77 -11.88
C MET A 302 3.51 5.32 -12.34
N GLY A 303 3.73 4.38 -11.42
CA GLY A 303 3.56 2.95 -11.63
C GLY A 303 2.20 2.45 -11.14
N ILE A 304 1.89 1.20 -11.50
CA ILE A 304 0.66 0.51 -11.09
C ILE A 304 1.04 -0.70 -10.24
N GLN A 305 0.31 -0.91 -9.15
CA GLN A 305 0.35 -2.13 -8.35
C GLN A 305 -1.03 -2.77 -8.30
N GLY A 306 -1.10 -4.09 -8.40
CA GLY A 306 -2.34 -4.85 -8.28
C GLY A 306 -2.54 -5.77 -9.48
N ASN A 307 -3.73 -6.27 -9.74
CA ASN A 307 -4.98 -6.13 -8.92
C ASN A 307 -5.79 -7.43 -8.96
N LEU A 308 -5.10 -8.59 -8.81
CA LEU A 308 -5.82 -9.86 -8.85
C LEU A 308 -6.92 -9.89 -7.77
N ASP A 309 -8.11 -10.33 -8.16
CA ASP A 309 -9.21 -10.53 -7.19
C ASP A 309 -8.79 -11.58 -6.14
N PRO A 310 -8.78 -11.22 -4.85
CA PRO A 310 -8.44 -12.16 -3.78
C PRO A 310 -9.33 -13.42 -3.76
N ALA A 311 -10.56 -13.35 -4.26
CA ALA A 311 -11.46 -14.49 -4.37
C ALA A 311 -10.88 -15.61 -5.25
N VAL A 312 -10.03 -15.28 -6.22
CA VAL A 312 -9.35 -16.25 -7.08
C VAL A 312 -8.48 -17.22 -6.27
N LEU A 313 -7.90 -16.75 -5.16
CA LEU A 313 -7.07 -17.61 -4.28
C LEU A 313 -7.88 -18.69 -3.54
N THR A 314 -9.20 -18.60 -3.52
CA THR A 314 -10.08 -19.63 -2.93
C THR A 314 -10.50 -20.69 -3.94
N THR A 315 -10.14 -20.52 -5.22
CA THR A 315 -10.46 -21.42 -6.34
C THR A 315 -9.36 -22.47 -6.57
N SER A 316 -9.32 -23.09 -7.75
CA SER A 316 -8.26 -24.04 -8.09
C SER A 316 -6.98 -23.34 -8.57
N PRO A 317 -5.81 -24.01 -8.47
CA PRO A 317 -4.55 -23.49 -8.99
C PRO A 317 -4.59 -23.11 -10.48
N GLU A 318 -5.36 -23.86 -11.29
CA GLU A 318 -5.49 -23.61 -12.74
C GLU A 318 -6.22 -22.28 -13.01
N ILE A 319 -7.31 -22.00 -12.26
CA ILE A 319 -8.03 -20.74 -12.33
C ILE A 319 -7.12 -19.59 -11.88
N ALA A 320 -6.39 -19.80 -10.79
CA ALA A 320 -5.45 -18.82 -10.26
C ALA A 320 -4.34 -18.49 -11.27
N ALA A 321 -3.76 -19.49 -11.94
CA ALA A 321 -2.79 -19.29 -13.01
C ALA A 321 -3.37 -18.55 -14.21
N SER A 322 -4.58 -18.92 -14.65
CA SER A 322 -5.25 -18.32 -15.81
C SER A 322 -5.53 -16.82 -15.59
N GLU A 323 -6.11 -16.45 -14.42
CA GLU A 323 -6.41 -15.06 -14.11
C GLU A 323 -5.13 -14.23 -13.91
N THR A 324 -4.09 -14.83 -13.32
CA THR A 324 -2.77 -14.20 -13.19
C THR A 324 -2.17 -13.92 -14.57
N SER A 325 -2.20 -14.91 -15.48
CA SER A 325 -1.70 -14.74 -16.84
C SER A 325 -2.44 -13.63 -17.60
N ARG A 326 -3.76 -13.55 -17.46
CA ARG A 326 -4.57 -12.50 -18.08
C ARG A 326 -4.11 -11.11 -17.63
N ILE A 327 -3.86 -10.92 -16.35
CA ILE A 327 -3.37 -9.65 -15.79
C ILE A 327 -1.97 -9.33 -16.33
N LEU A 328 -1.07 -10.31 -16.33
CA LEU A 328 0.30 -10.13 -16.81
C LEU A 328 0.33 -9.75 -18.30
N GLU A 329 -0.51 -10.38 -19.13
CA GLU A 329 -0.64 -10.01 -20.54
C GLU A 329 -1.16 -8.58 -20.71
N THR A 330 -2.15 -8.17 -19.93
CA THR A 330 -2.66 -6.79 -19.95
C THR A 330 -1.55 -5.78 -19.61
N MET A 331 -0.63 -6.14 -18.71
CA MET A 331 0.45 -5.27 -18.27
C MET A 331 1.77 -5.46 -19.02
N ARG A 332 1.80 -6.35 -20.04
CA ARG A 332 3.01 -6.62 -20.83
C ARG A 332 3.62 -5.33 -21.40
N GLY A 333 4.93 -5.15 -21.17
CA GLY A 333 5.65 -3.96 -21.60
C GLY A 333 5.42 -2.70 -20.77
N PHE A 334 4.67 -2.76 -19.67
CA PHE A 334 4.54 -1.67 -18.71
C PHE A 334 5.54 -1.88 -17.56
N HIS A 335 6.73 -1.28 -17.63
CA HIS A 335 7.84 -1.57 -16.74
C HIS A 335 7.63 -1.13 -15.27
N ARG A 336 6.79 -0.10 -15.03
CA ARG A 336 6.45 0.36 -13.68
C ARG A 336 5.27 -0.43 -13.12
N TYR A 337 5.35 -1.76 -13.13
CA TYR A 337 4.30 -2.63 -12.64
C TYR A 337 4.78 -3.55 -11.54
N ILE A 338 4.04 -3.60 -10.43
CA ILE A 338 4.22 -4.54 -9.33
C ILE A 338 2.97 -5.42 -9.27
N PHE A 339 3.15 -6.74 -9.42
CA PHE A 339 2.03 -7.66 -9.28
C PHE A 339 1.63 -7.80 -7.81
N ASN A 340 0.34 -7.64 -7.56
CA ASN A 340 -0.28 -7.84 -6.24
C ASN A 340 -1.75 -8.24 -6.41
N LEU A 341 -2.41 -8.54 -5.29
CA LEU A 341 -3.86 -8.64 -5.23
C LEU A 341 -4.50 -7.23 -5.18
N GLY A 342 -5.77 -7.16 -5.56
CA GLY A 342 -6.58 -5.96 -5.39
C GLY A 342 -7.02 -5.70 -3.93
N HIS A 343 -6.76 -6.62 -3.01
CA HIS A 343 -6.91 -6.51 -1.56
C HIS A 343 -6.08 -7.59 -0.86
N GLY A 344 -6.20 -7.74 0.46
CA GLY A 344 -5.43 -8.74 1.21
C GLY A 344 -5.84 -10.19 0.93
N VAL A 345 -4.88 -11.10 1.05
CA VAL A 345 -5.12 -12.55 1.08
C VAL A 345 -6.22 -12.86 2.10
N THR A 346 -7.21 -13.65 1.71
CA THR A 346 -8.32 -14.07 2.56
C THR A 346 -7.92 -15.24 3.47
N MET A 347 -8.70 -15.50 4.53
CA MET A 347 -8.40 -16.59 5.47
C MET A 347 -8.53 -17.97 4.86
N ASP A 348 -9.41 -18.10 3.90
CA ASP A 348 -9.79 -19.32 3.16
C ASP A 348 -9.00 -19.48 1.85
N ALA A 349 -8.01 -18.62 1.61
CA ALA A 349 -7.10 -18.76 0.48
C ALA A 349 -6.34 -20.08 0.55
N LYS A 350 -6.30 -20.79 -0.57
CA LYS A 350 -5.61 -22.07 -0.70
C LYS A 350 -4.14 -21.85 -0.99
N LEU A 351 -3.28 -22.57 -0.28
CA LEU A 351 -1.82 -22.42 -0.45
C LEU A 351 -1.37 -22.79 -1.86
N GLU A 352 -1.96 -23.83 -2.45
CA GLU A 352 -1.68 -24.25 -3.81
C GLU A 352 -2.09 -23.20 -4.86
N SER A 353 -3.14 -22.41 -4.61
CA SER A 353 -3.55 -21.33 -5.49
C SER A 353 -2.61 -20.12 -5.35
N ILE A 354 -2.15 -19.81 -4.12
CA ILE A 354 -1.11 -18.79 -3.90
C ILE A 354 0.19 -19.18 -4.62
N GLU A 355 0.63 -20.42 -4.47
CA GLU A 355 1.82 -20.95 -5.13
C GLU A 355 1.71 -20.86 -6.65
N SER A 356 0.55 -21.20 -7.21
CA SER A 356 0.25 -21.11 -8.64
C SER A 356 0.36 -19.65 -9.15
N VAL A 357 -0.20 -18.67 -8.42
CA VAL A 357 -0.06 -17.24 -8.73
C VAL A 357 1.41 -16.84 -8.75
N VAL A 358 2.15 -17.14 -7.68
CA VAL A 358 3.56 -16.75 -7.55
C VAL A 358 4.41 -17.37 -8.65
N THR A 359 4.20 -18.66 -8.93
CA THR A 359 4.91 -19.39 -9.99
C THR A 359 4.61 -18.80 -11.37
N THR A 360 3.35 -18.46 -11.65
CA THR A 360 2.95 -17.85 -12.93
C THR A 360 3.63 -16.50 -13.15
N VAL A 361 3.67 -15.63 -12.12
CA VAL A 361 4.35 -14.33 -12.23
C VAL A 361 5.86 -14.51 -12.43
N ARG A 362 6.48 -15.43 -11.71
CA ARG A 362 7.92 -15.67 -11.80
C ARG A 362 8.37 -16.23 -13.15
N ASN A 363 7.52 -17.00 -13.81
CA ASN A 363 7.81 -17.60 -15.12
C ASN A 363 7.38 -16.72 -16.31
N PHE A 364 6.76 -15.57 -16.04
CA PHE A 364 6.35 -14.63 -17.09
C PHE A 364 7.57 -13.92 -17.71
N GLN A 365 7.63 -13.92 -19.06
CA GLN A 365 8.71 -13.32 -19.87
C GLN A 365 8.16 -12.29 -20.85
#